data_7f2c9b4af7b5b50e532da290a4b6beca
#
_entry.id   7f2c9b4af7b5b50e532da290a4b6beca
#
_cell.length_a   1.000
_cell.length_b   1.000
_cell.length_c   1.000
_cell.angle_alpha   90.00
_cell.angle_beta   90.00
_cell.angle_gamma   90.00
#
_symmetry.space_group_name_H-M   'P 1'
#
loop_
_entity.id
_entity.type
_entity.pdbx_description
1 polymer ?
#
loop_
_entity_poly.entity_id
_entity_poly.type
_entity_poly.pdbx_seq_one_letter_code
_entity_poly.pdbx_strand_id
1 'polypeptide(L)'
;MKIKTNSTIMIVYSLLVLFSLSACGKSDNTIPPATPTDLKVSVEVDGATDAAPDGDGSGKVNLTLSGKNVTNYLVTLPTESKTLTLNASNGTVNCIFASAPGTASDYPVNIAAYCNTVKKDTTISVRVYCKSTAAPGQDLVWSDEFDGTSLDSKIWNYETGNNNGWGNNELEYYTSDAANVSVKDGCLQITALNSPNYKSSGFNYTSARITTQGKYSFTYGKVEIRAKVPGDKGTWPALWMLGSNIGSIGWPKCGEIDIMEMGTVTGLDNILCSLHWGGDVSNSRKVSGSTTDFHLYSLDWRADHIAFYIDNQLLYSQPNNANMPFNADFFFICNVAVGGNMGGNTINLSAGSTMYVDYIRVYN
;
A
#
# COMPACT_ATOMS: atom_id res chain seq x y z
N MET A 1 -46.06 0.75 -17.33
CA MET A 1 -45.43 0.94 -16.03
C MET A 1 -44.71 -0.37 -15.67
N LYS A 2 -43.40 -0.49 -15.97
CA LYS A 2 -42.62 -1.70 -15.71
C LYS A 2 -41.95 -1.50 -14.36
N ILE A 3 -42.32 -2.32 -13.39
CA ILE A 3 -41.70 -2.40 -12.09
C ILE A 3 -40.34 -3.07 -12.31
N LYS A 4 -39.22 -2.33 -12.06
CA LYS A 4 -37.88 -2.91 -11.99
C LYS A 4 -37.77 -3.58 -10.62
N THR A 5 -37.76 -4.89 -10.59
CA THR A 5 -37.32 -5.66 -9.44
C THR A 5 -35.80 -5.65 -9.44
N ASN A 6 -35.18 -4.94 -8.48
CA ASN A 6 -33.76 -5.09 -8.19
C ASN A 6 -33.57 -6.46 -7.53
N SER A 7 -33.00 -7.41 -8.24
CA SER A 7 -32.59 -8.69 -7.65
C SER A 7 -31.28 -8.47 -6.88
N THR A 8 -31.39 -8.35 -5.57
CA THR A 8 -30.22 -8.36 -4.67
C THR A 8 -29.86 -9.82 -4.39
N ILE A 9 -28.66 -10.25 -4.79
CA ILE A 9 -28.16 -11.59 -4.43
C ILE A 9 -27.71 -11.56 -2.99
N MET A 10 -28.45 -12.22 -2.11
CA MET A 10 -28.16 -12.35 -0.69
C MET A 10 -27.51 -13.72 -0.41
N ILE A 11 -26.22 -13.74 -0.13
CA ILE A 11 -25.50 -14.95 0.25
C ILE A 11 -25.56 -15.08 1.78
N VAL A 12 -26.29 -16.07 2.29
CA VAL A 12 -26.42 -16.32 3.71
C VAL A 12 -25.53 -17.49 4.13
N TYR A 13 -24.49 -17.20 4.91
CA TYR A 13 -23.67 -18.23 5.53
C TYR A 13 -24.26 -18.62 6.90
N SER A 14 -24.77 -19.87 7.04
CA SER A 14 -25.17 -20.40 8.33
C SER A 14 -24.18 -21.49 8.77
N LEU A 15 -23.45 -21.20 9.84
CA LEU A 15 -22.51 -22.15 10.45
C LEU A 15 -23.20 -22.94 11.57
N LEU A 16 -23.50 -24.22 11.32
CA LEU A 16 -24.03 -25.12 12.33
C LEU A 16 -22.86 -25.89 12.97
N VAL A 17 -22.52 -25.56 14.21
CA VAL A 17 -21.49 -26.30 14.96
C VAL A 17 -22.19 -27.13 16.04
N LEU A 18 -22.14 -28.47 15.91
CA LEU A 18 -22.58 -29.43 16.91
C LEU A 18 -21.50 -29.60 17.99
N PHE A 19 -21.85 -29.41 19.25
CA PHE A 19 -21.01 -29.75 20.40
C PHE A 19 -21.48 -30.99 21.07
N SER A 20 -20.60 -31.96 21.32
CA SER A 20 -20.77 -33.05 22.25
C SER A 20 -20.33 -32.60 23.65
N LEU A 21 -21.24 -32.68 24.62
CA LEU A 21 -21.01 -32.42 26.04
C LEU A 21 -20.47 -33.69 26.71
N SER A 22 -19.29 -33.63 27.31
CA SER A 22 -18.87 -34.57 28.35
C SER A 22 -18.84 -33.81 29.67
N ALA A 23 -19.73 -34.20 30.58
CA ALA A 23 -19.80 -33.66 31.93
C ALA A 23 -18.98 -34.51 32.90
N CYS A 24 -18.17 -33.90 33.75
CA CYS A 24 -17.84 -34.41 35.06
C CYS A 24 -17.58 -33.26 36.04
N GLY A 25 -18.30 -33.24 37.13
CA GLY A 25 -18.57 -32.11 37.98
C GLY A 25 -17.50 -31.71 38.99
N LYS A 26 -17.64 -30.44 39.40
CA LYS A 26 -17.60 -29.97 40.80
C LYS A 26 -18.27 -28.58 40.83
N SER A 27 -19.16 -28.38 41.79
CA SER A 27 -19.98 -27.17 41.91
C SER A 27 -19.17 -26.01 42.48
N ASP A 28 -18.81 -25.08 41.63
CA ASP A 28 -18.70 -23.66 41.97
C ASP A 28 -19.81 -22.94 41.21
N ASN A 29 -20.70 -22.26 41.93
CA ASN A 29 -21.84 -21.54 41.39
C ASN A 29 -21.48 -20.24 40.66
N THR A 30 -20.42 -20.27 39.84
CA THR A 30 -20.15 -19.22 38.87
C THR A 30 -20.79 -19.60 37.54
N ILE A 31 -21.89 -18.92 37.20
CA ILE A 31 -22.48 -19.04 35.86
C ILE A 31 -21.34 -18.76 34.85
N PRO A 32 -21.00 -19.72 33.96
CA PRO A 32 -19.97 -19.45 32.97
C PRO A 32 -20.33 -18.20 32.15
N PRO A 33 -19.37 -17.34 31.82
CA PRO A 33 -19.69 -16.18 31.03
C PRO A 33 -20.31 -16.61 29.70
N ALA A 34 -21.40 -15.94 29.33
CA ALA A 34 -22.13 -16.27 28.12
C ALA A 34 -21.19 -16.17 26.88
N THR A 35 -21.24 -17.19 26.03
CA THR A 35 -20.43 -17.24 24.81
C THR A 35 -21.28 -16.79 23.62
N PRO A 36 -20.75 -16.00 22.67
CA PRO A 36 -21.44 -15.69 21.42
C PRO A 36 -21.87 -16.96 20.66
N THR A 37 -23.13 -17.05 20.25
CA THR A 37 -23.69 -18.18 19.48
C THR A 37 -24.55 -17.68 18.33
N ASP A 38 -24.95 -18.61 17.45
CA ASP A 38 -25.86 -18.35 16.32
C ASP A 38 -25.39 -17.16 15.44
N LEU A 39 -24.06 -17.03 15.24
CA LEU A 39 -23.51 -15.97 14.41
C LEU A 39 -23.98 -16.14 12.97
N LYS A 40 -24.57 -15.08 12.41
CA LYS A 40 -24.98 -14.99 11.01
C LYS A 40 -24.34 -13.77 10.39
N VAL A 41 -23.83 -13.94 9.19
CA VAL A 41 -23.27 -12.88 8.35
C VAL A 41 -24.01 -12.90 7.03
N SER A 42 -24.61 -11.78 6.65
CA SER A 42 -25.15 -11.56 5.32
C SER A 42 -24.28 -10.56 4.60
N VAL A 43 -23.92 -10.87 3.36
CA VAL A 43 -23.07 -10.04 2.51
C VAL A 43 -23.93 -9.47 1.38
N GLU A 44 -23.89 -8.16 1.22
CA GLU A 44 -24.49 -7.44 0.10
C GLU A 44 -23.42 -6.62 -0.58
N VAL A 45 -23.10 -6.97 -1.83
CA VAL A 45 -22.14 -6.22 -2.65
C VAL A 45 -22.88 -5.13 -3.41
N ASP A 46 -22.42 -3.90 -3.32
CA ASP A 46 -23.08 -2.74 -3.90
C ASP A 46 -23.12 -2.85 -5.45
N GLY A 47 -24.31 -2.62 -6.02
CA GLY A 47 -24.54 -2.77 -7.47
C GLY A 47 -24.49 -4.20 -8.01
N ALA A 48 -24.46 -5.25 -7.15
CA ALA A 48 -24.51 -6.63 -7.60
C ALA A 48 -25.81 -6.95 -8.33
N THR A 49 -25.71 -7.61 -9.49
CA THR A 49 -26.82 -8.07 -10.33
C THR A 49 -26.50 -9.45 -10.93
N ASP A 50 -27.48 -10.13 -11.55
CA ASP A 50 -27.23 -11.40 -12.22
C ASP A 50 -26.17 -11.31 -13.34
N ALA A 51 -26.03 -10.13 -13.97
CA ALA A 51 -25.04 -9.85 -15.01
C ALA A 51 -23.68 -9.37 -14.45
N ALA A 52 -23.66 -8.86 -13.24
CA ALA A 52 -22.49 -8.35 -12.53
C ALA A 52 -22.53 -8.80 -11.05
N PRO A 53 -22.35 -10.11 -10.78
CA PRO A 53 -22.55 -10.66 -9.43
C PRO A 53 -21.53 -10.13 -8.40
N ASP A 54 -20.38 -9.66 -8.86
CA ASP A 54 -19.30 -9.14 -8.03
C ASP A 54 -19.40 -7.62 -7.79
N GLY A 55 -20.49 -6.97 -8.19
CA GLY A 55 -20.82 -5.57 -7.93
C GLY A 55 -20.52 -4.59 -9.08
N ASP A 56 -20.74 -3.29 -8.79
CA ASP A 56 -20.63 -2.21 -9.78
C ASP A 56 -19.21 -1.64 -9.92
N GLY A 57 -18.26 -2.19 -9.18
CA GLY A 57 -16.88 -1.76 -9.13
C GLY A 57 -16.61 -0.67 -8.08
N SER A 58 -17.59 -0.28 -7.27
CA SER A 58 -17.37 0.67 -6.16
C SER A 58 -16.52 0.08 -5.04
N GLY A 59 -16.37 -1.25 -5.00
CA GLY A 59 -15.71 -1.97 -3.90
C GLY A 59 -16.51 -1.97 -2.61
N LYS A 60 -17.72 -1.42 -2.60
CA LYS A 60 -18.54 -1.28 -1.39
C LYS A 60 -19.32 -2.57 -1.10
N VAL A 61 -19.29 -2.94 0.17
CA VAL A 61 -19.97 -4.12 0.69
C VAL A 61 -20.62 -3.82 2.03
N ASN A 62 -21.87 -4.23 2.20
CA ASN A 62 -22.60 -4.16 3.46
C ASN A 62 -22.59 -5.54 4.12
N LEU A 63 -21.99 -5.64 5.29
CA LEU A 63 -22.00 -6.85 6.12
C LEU A 63 -23.03 -6.70 7.21
N THR A 64 -24.13 -7.42 7.12
CA THR A 64 -25.12 -7.47 8.20
C THR A 64 -24.81 -8.63 9.13
N LEU A 65 -24.54 -8.29 10.39
CA LEU A 65 -24.12 -9.18 11.46
C LEU A 65 -25.24 -9.37 12.47
N SER A 66 -25.43 -10.60 12.93
CA SER A 66 -26.33 -10.91 14.07
C SER A 66 -25.86 -12.15 14.82
N GLY A 67 -26.21 -12.24 16.11
CA GLY A 67 -25.84 -13.37 16.94
C GLY A 67 -26.55 -13.31 18.30
N LYS A 68 -26.58 -14.43 19.02
CA LYS A 68 -27.03 -14.48 20.41
C LYS A 68 -25.86 -14.27 21.35
N ASN A 69 -26.11 -13.64 22.49
CA ASN A 69 -25.10 -13.31 23.48
C ASN A 69 -23.93 -12.50 22.87
N VAL A 70 -24.22 -11.54 22.01
CA VAL A 70 -23.22 -10.63 21.41
C VAL A 70 -23.47 -9.22 21.93
N THR A 71 -22.41 -8.56 22.35
CA THR A 71 -22.41 -7.14 22.75
C THR A 71 -21.85 -6.23 21.66
N ASN A 72 -20.84 -6.70 20.94
CA ASN A 72 -20.21 -5.97 19.85
C ASN A 72 -19.47 -6.90 18.90
N TYR A 73 -19.15 -6.39 17.72
CA TYR A 73 -18.31 -7.05 16.72
C TYR A 73 -17.11 -6.19 16.39
N LEU A 74 -16.00 -6.87 16.12
CA LEU A 74 -14.81 -6.28 15.47
C LEU A 74 -14.65 -6.95 14.11
N VAL A 75 -14.71 -6.16 13.04
CA VAL A 75 -14.58 -6.63 11.65
C VAL A 75 -13.26 -6.14 11.11
N THR A 76 -12.34 -7.06 10.81
CA THR A 76 -11.04 -6.74 10.27
C THR A 76 -10.97 -7.13 8.80
N LEU A 77 -10.51 -6.21 7.98
CA LEU A 77 -10.27 -6.36 6.54
C LEU A 77 -8.75 -6.41 6.35
N PRO A 78 -8.12 -7.59 6.37
CA PRO A 78 -6.65 -7.70 6.35
C PRO A 78 -6.01 -7.05 5.12
N THR A 79 -6.60 -7.26 3.93
CA THR A 79 -6.12 -6.69 2.67
C THR A 79 -6.20 -5.16 2.62
N GLU A 80 -7.13 -4.56 3.36
CA GLU A 80 -7.31 -3.11 3.43
C GLU A 80 -6.65 -2.51 4.68
N SER A 81 -5.97 -3.33 5.50
CA SER A 81 -5.37 -2.94 6.78
C SER A 81 -6.34 -2.15 7.68
N LYS A 82 -7.61 -2.52 7.66
CA LYS A 82 -8.70 -1.77 8.29
C LYS A 82 -9.47 -2.62 9.29
N THR A 83 -9.83 -2.01 10.41
CA THR A 83 -10.70 -2.61 11.42
C THR A 83 -11.89 -1.70 11.69
N LEU A 84 -13.10 -2.29 11.72
CA LEU A 84 -14.37 -1.63 11.93
C LEU A 84 -15.04 -2.21 13.16
N THR A 85 -15.73 -1.39 13.93
CA THR A 85 -16.44 -1.82 15.16
C THR A 85 -17.94 -1.60 15.03
N LEU A 86 -18.71 -2.61 15.40
CA LEU A 86 -20.17 -2.53 15.58
C LEU A 86 -20.50 -2.76 17.06
N ASN A 87 -20.88 -1.70 17.78
CA ASN A 87 -21.25 -1.74 19.20
C ASN A 87 -22.75 -2.08 19.38
N ALA A 88 -23.13 -3.24 18.85
CA ALA A 88 -24.50 -3.74 18.94
C ALA A 88 -24.52 -5.27 18.76
N SER A 89 -25.58 -5.94 19.21
CA SER A 89 -25.79 -7.37 19.01
C SER A 89 -26.18 -7.75 17.58
N ASN A 90 -26.62 -6.78 16.79
CA ASN A 90 -26.91 -6.89 15.36
C ASN A 90 -26.75 -5.54 14.67
N GLY A 91 -26.58 -5.54 13.38
CA GLY A 91 -26.47 -4.33 12.57
C GLY A 91 -25.60 -4.52 11.32
N THR A 92 -25.37 -3.43 10.60
CA THR A 92 -24.62 -3.43 9.35
C THR A 92 -23.32 -2.68 9.52
N VAL A 93 -22.24 -3.24 8.96
CA VAL A 93 -20.93 -2.63 8.81
C VAL A 93 -20.67 -2.40 7.33
N ASN A 94 -20.34 -1.17 6.96
CA ASN A 94 -20.03 -0.81 5.59
C ASN A 94 -18.52 -0.97 5.34
N CYS A 95 -18.16 -1.88 4.44
CA CYS A 95 -16.79 -2.17 4.03
C CYS A 95 -16.51 -1.54 2.67
N ILE A 96 -15.26 -1.18 2.43
CA ILE A 96 -14.79 -0.77 1.10
C ILE A 96 -13.51 -1.54 0.83
N PHE A 97 -13.47 -2.25 -0.30
CA PHE A 97 -12.32 -2.98 -0.81
C PHE A 97 -11.75 -2.23 -2.02
N ALA A 98 -10.43 -2.12 -2.10
CA ALA A 98 -9.76 -1.38 -3.16
C ALA A 98 -8.39 -1.96 -3.53
N SER A 99 -7.90 -2.97 -2.81
CA SER A 99 -6.53 -3.47 -2.95
C SER A 99 -6.24 -4.27 -4.22
N ALA A 100 -7.27 -4.69 -4.97
CA ALA A 100 -7.10 -5.37 -6.25
C ALA A 100 -8.05 -4.78 -7.32
N PRO A 101 -7.82 -3.54 -7.77
CA PRO A 101 -8.69 -2.92 -8.77
C PRO A 101 -8.53 -3.53 -10.16
N GLY A 102 -9.60 -3.46 -10.94
CA GLY A 102 -9.67 -4.01 -12.30
C GLY A 102 -10.04 -5.48 -12.39
N THR A 103 -10.09 -6.20 -11.27
CA THR A 103 -10.46 -7.62 -11.21
C THR A 103 -11.46 -7.90 -10.10
N ALA A 104 -12.28 -8.94 -10.26
CA ALA A 104 -13.09 -9.48 -9.17
C ALA A 104 -12.20 -10.38 -8.31
N SER A 105 -11.97 -10.00 -7.07
CA SER A 105 -11.08 -10.69 -6.14
C SER A 105 -11.81 -11.16 -4.89
N ASP A 106 -11.28 -12.22 -4.27
CA ASP A 106 -11.78 -12.78 -3.02
C ASP A 106 -11.04 -12.17 -1.84
N TYR A 107 -11.76 -11.44 -0.98
CA TYR A 107 -11.20 -10.74 0.16
C TYR A 107 -11.54 -11.46 1.47
N PRO A 108 -10.54 -11.84 2.29
CA PRO A 108 -10.80 -12.38 3.61
C PRO A 108 -11.35 -11.27 4.53
N VAL A 109 -12.39 -11.62 5.30
CA VAL A 109 -12.96 -10.75 6.33
C VAL A 109 -12.98 -11.51 7.64
N ASN A 110 -12.24 -11.02 8.63
CA ASN A 110 -12.20 -11.61 9.96
C ASN A 110 -13.22 -10.92 10.87
N ILE A 111 -14.08 -11.68 11.51
CA ILE A 111 -15.15 -11.18 12.37
C ILE A 111 -14.97 -11.78 13.76
N ALA A 112 -14.72 -10.95 14.75
CA ALA A 112 -14.72 -11.31 16.16
C ALA A 112 -16.00 -10.81 16.82
N ALA A 113 -16.85 -11.73 17.29
CA ALA A 113 -18.05 -11.42 18.06
C ALA A 113 -17.75 -11.52 19.56
N TYR A 114 -18.09 -10.52 20.32
CA TYR A 114 -17.82 -10.42 21.76
C TYR A 114 -19.08 -10.52 22.61
N CYS A 115 -18.97 -11.22 23.72
CA CYS A 115 -19.85 -11.09 24.87
C CYS A 115 -19.00 -10.67 26.06
N ASN A 116 -18.96 -9.38 26.36
CA ASN A 116 -17.98 -8.79 27.29
C ASN A 116 -16.53 -9.16 26.92
N THR A 117 -15.88 -10.02 27.73
CA THR A 117 -14.50 -10.47 27.51
C THR A 117 -14.39 -11.78 26.72
N VAL A 118 -15.50 -12.50 26.52
CA VAL A 118 -15.51 -13.76 25.76
C VAL A 118 -15.71 -13.45 24.28
N LYS A 119 -14.83 -13.98 23.43
CA LYS A 119 -14.95 -13.78 21.98
C LYS A 119 -15.15 -15.09 21.22
N LYS A 120 -15.75 -14.98 20.06
CA LYS A 120 -15.80 -16.02 19.03
C LYS A 120 -15.42 -15.41 17.69
N ASP A 121 -14.41 -16.00 17.06
CA ASP A 121 -13.89 -15.57 15.77
C ASP A 121 -14.52 -16.39 14.63
N THR A 122 -14.71 -15.77 13.48
CA THR A 122 -15.03 -16.40 12.21
C THR A 122 -14.40 -15.62 11.06
N THR A 123 -14.09 -16.32 9.97
CA THR A 123 -13.59 -15.69 8.74
C THR A 123 -14.52 -16.06 7.61
N ILE A 124 -14.87 -15.09 6.77
CA ILE A 124 -15.59 -15.30 5.53
C ILE A 124 -14.73 -14.78 4.36
N SER A 125 -15.00 -15.25 3.15
CA SER A 125 -14.48 -14.68 1.93
C SER A 125 -15.56 -13.89 1.23
N VAL A 126 -15.26 -12.65 0.84
CA VAL A 126 -16.17 -11.77 0.11
C VAL A 126 -15.59 -11.52 -1.26
N ARG A 127 -16.31 -11.93 -2.31
CA ARG A 127 -15.89 -11.68 -3.68
C ARG A 127 -16.44 -10.35 -4.14
N VAL A 128 -15.57 -9.43 -4.58
CA VAL A 128 -15.93 -8.07 -4.97
C VAL A 128 -15.14 -7.67 -6.20
N TYR A 129 -15.81 -7.02 -7.15
CA TYR A 129 -15.17 -6.30 -8.23
C TYR A 129 -14.91 -4.85 -7.78
N CYS A 130 -13.65 -4.45 -7.85
CA CYS A 130 -13.24 -3.07 -7.63
C CYS A 130 -12.83 -2.48 -8.98
N LYS A 131 -13.49 -1.40 -9.42
CA LYS A 131 -13.00 -0.65 -10.57
C LYS A 131 -11.60 -0.14 -10.28
N SER A 132 -10.76 -0.10 -11.31
CA SER A 132 -9.56 0.71 -11.24
C SER A 132 -9.95 2.14 -10.80
N THR A 133 -9.17 2.74 -9.90
CA THR A 133 -9.37 4.13 -9.46
C THR A 133 -9.07 5.15 -10.57
N ALA A 134 -8.74 4.67 -11.77
CA ALA A 134 -8.61 5.53 -12.94
C ALA A 134 -9.87 6.39 -13.10
N ALA A 135 -9.68 7.70 -13.24
CA ALA A 135 -10.77 8.60 -13.59
C ALA A 135 -11.43 8.13 -14.89
N PRO A 136 -12.71 8.42 -15.13
CA PRO A 136 -13.37 8.04 -16.37
C PRO A 136 -12.52 8.48 -17.59
N GLY A 137 -12.11 7.52 -18.42
CA GLY A 137 -11.24 7.76 -19.59
C GLY A 137 -9.76 7.52 -19.36
N GLN A 138 -9.33 7.03 -18.18
CA GLN A 138 -7.96 6.59 -17.91
C GLN A 138 -7.91 5.07 -17.87
N ASP A 139 -7.15 4.47 -18.78
CA ASP A 139 -6.92 3.03 -18.83
C ASP A 139 -5.62 2.68 -18.07
N LEU A 140 -5.65 1.59 -17.28
CA LEU A 140 -4.44 1.03 -16.70
C LEU A 140 -3.54 0.52 -17.83
N VAL A 141 -2.37 1.13 -18.00
CA VAL A 141 -1.44 0.77 -19.08
C VAL A 141 -0.27 -0.07 -18.60
N TRP A 142 0.06 0.01 -17.32
CA TRP A 142 1.10 -0.80 -16.70
C TRP A 142 0.91 -0.88 -15.19
N SER A 143 1.26 -2.02 -14.60
CA SER A 143 1.35 -2.15 -13.14
C SER A 143 2.37 -3.21 -12.72
N ASP A 144 2.85 -3.08 -11.49
CA ASP A 144 3.42 -4.17 -10.70
C ASP A 144 2.68 -4.21 -9.36
N GLU A 145 1.95 -5.30 -9.14
CA GLU A 145 1.16 -5.54 -7.93
C GLU A 145 1.95 -6.30 -6.86
N PHE A 146 3.18 -6.68 -7.14
CA PHE A 146 4.08 -7.44 -6.26
C PHE A 146 3.45 -8.72 -5.67
N ASP A 147 2.53 -9.35 -6.41
CA ASP A 147 1.83 -10.58 -6.00
C ASP A 147 2.71 -11.84 -6.07
N GLY A 148 3.93 -11.71 -6.60
CA GLY A 148 4.89 -12.80 -6.76
C GLY A 148 5.62 -13.16 -5.47
N THR A 149 6.64 -14.00 -5.61
CA THR A 149 7.56 -14.39 -4.53
C THR A 149 8.97 -13.85 -4.73
N SER A 150 9.18 -13.11 -5.80
CA SER A 150 10.45 -12.46 -6.17
C SER A 150 10.20 -11.29 -7.10
N LEU A 151 11.13 -10.36 -7.13
CA LEU A 151 11.11 -9.24 -8.07
C LEU A 151 11.19 -9.76 -9.51
N ASP A 152 10.33 -9.26 -10.40
CA ASP A 152 10.37 -9.65 -11.81
C ASP A 152 11.59 -9.02 -12.52
N SER A 153 12.55 -9.86 -12.86
CA SER A 153 13.77 -9.44 -13.53
C SER A 153 13.54 -8.92 -14.97
N LYS A 154 12.35 -9.06 -15.54
CA LYS A 154 12.00 -8.45 -16.83
C LYS A 154 11.60 -6.98 -16.67
N ILE A 155 11.19 -6.58 -15.46
CA ILE A 155 10.72 -5.24 -15.12
C ILE A 155 11.81 -4.47 -14.36
N TRP A 156 12.47 -5.11 -13.39
CA TRP A 156 13.37 -4.47 -12.45
C TRP A 156 14.82 -4.85 -12.64
N ASN A 157 15.70 -3.88 -12.40
CA ASN A 157 17.14 -4.06 -12.21
C ASN A 157 17.49 -3.77 -10.75
N TYR A 158 18.58 -4.38 -10.27
CA TYR A 158 19.22 -4.00 -9.03
C TYR A 158 20.38 -3.05 -9.33
N GLU A 159 20.42 -1.92 -8.67
CA GLU A 159 21.62 -1.09 -8.60
C GLU A 159 22.38 -1.47 -7.32
N THR A 160 23.67 -1.75 -7.43
CA THR A 160 24.48 -2.25 -6.31
C THR A 160 25.71 -1.38 -6.08
N GLY A 161 26.18 -1.37 -4.83
CA GLY A 161 27.33 -0.55 -4.42
C GLY A 161 26.90 0.73 -3.72
N ASN A 162 27.89 1.57 -3.43
CA ASN A 162 27.65 2.89 -2.81
C ASN A 162 27.78 4.04 -3.83
N ASN A 163 28.43 3.82 -4.98
CA ASN A 163 28.62 4.83 -6.03
C ASN A 163 29.05 6.22 -5.50
N ASN A 164 30.01 6.25 -4.56
CA ASN A 164 30.47 7.46 -3.86
C ASN A 164 29.34 8.25 -3.17
N GLY A 165 28.41 7.54 -2.52
CA GLY A 165 27.28 8.13 -1.81
C GLY A 165 26.18 8.67 -2.71
N TRP A 166 26.08 8.15 -3.94
CA TRP A 166 25.04 8.45 -4.94
C TRP A 166 24.81 9.96 -5.19
N GLY A 167 25.86 10.78 -4.95
CA GLY A 167 25.77 12.24 -5.06
C GLY A 167 25.14 12.93 -3.83
N ASN A 168 24.67 12.19 -2.83
CA ASN A 168 23.91 12.67 -1.68
C ASN A 168 24.59 12.37 -0.34
N ASN A 169 25.84 11.92 -0.33
CA ASN A 169 26.59 11.48 0.87
C ASN A 169 25.91 10.29 1.58
N GLU A 170 25.23 9.42 0.84
CA GLU A 170 24.58 8.24 1.35
C GLU A 170 25.62 7.24 1.91
N LEU A 171 25.25 6.53 2.98
CA LEU A 171 26.19 5.72 3.78
C LEU A 171 26.00 4.21 3.57
N GLU A 172 24.95 3.78 2.92
CA GLU A 172 24.68 2.36 2.65
C GLU A 172 25.46 1.84 1.43
N TYR A 173 25.56 0.53 1.39
CA TYR A 173 25.90 -0.23 0.20
C TYR A 173 24.62 -0.90 -0.29
N TYR A 174 24.13 -0.54 -1.46
CA TYR A 174 22.97 -1.19 -2.05
C TYR A 174 23.29 -2.59 -2.52
N THR A 175 22.39 -3.53 -2.29
CA THR A 175 22.54 -4.96 -2.56
C THR A 175 21.32 -5.53 -3.27
N SER A 176 21.50 -6.73 -3.83
CA SER A 176 20.40 -7.60 -4.28
C SER A 176 20.11 -8.73 -3.30
N ASP A 177 20.66 -8.67 -2.09
CA ASP A 177 20.45 -9.71 -1.07
C ASP A 177 18.99 -9.73 -0.61
N ALA A 178 18.41 -10.92 -0.45
CA ALA A 178 17.00 -11.07 -0.04
C ALA A 178 16.68 -10.43 1.33
N ALA A 179 17.69 -10.16 2.15
CA ALA A 179 17.53 -9.41 3.39
C ALA A 179 17.27 -7.91 3.18
N ASN A 180 17.72 -7.36 2.04
CA ASN A 180 17.51 -5.94 1.70
C ASN A 180 16.37 -5.72 0.73
N VAL A 181 16.06 -6.69 -0.16
CA VAL A 181 14.96 -6.56 -1.11
C VAL A 181 14.27 -7.90 -1.33
N SER A 182 12.96 -7.93 -1.15
CA SER A 182 12.14 -9.12 -1.36
C SER A 182 10.73 -8.73 -1.82
N VAL A 183 10.04 -9.68 -2.48
CA VAL A 183 8.60 -9.61 -2.71
C VAL A 183 7.96 -10.66 -1.83
N LYS A 184 7.17 -10.23 -0.88
CA LYS A 184 6.57 -11.09 0.13
C LYS A 184 5.30 -10.46 0.70
N ASP A 185 4.31 -11.30 1.03
CA ASP A 185 3.03 -10.91 1.60
C ASP A 185 2.29 -9.85 0.75
N GLY A 186 2.40 -9.97 -0.60
CA GLY A 186 1.79 -9.06 -1.56
C GLY A 186 2.44 -7.68 -1.63
N CYS A 187 3.70 -7.54 -1.20
CA CYS A 187 4.42 -6.27 -1.22
C CYS A 187 5.87 -6.44 -1.67
N LEU A 188 6.39 -5.45 -2.38
CA LEU A 188 7.82 -5.19 -2.42
C LEU A 188 8.27 -4.68 -1.04
N GLN A 189 9.31 -5.27 -0.50
CA GLN A 189 9.93 -4.87 0.76
C GLN A 189 11.39 -4.46 0.52
N ILE A 190 11.72 -3.20 0.83
CA ILE A 190 13.09 -2.69 0.81
C ILE A 190 13.50 -2.36 2.22
N THR A 191 14.52 -3.07 2.73
CA THR A 191 14.94 -3.01 4.13
C THR A 191 16.35 -2.47 4.27
N ALA A 192 16.51 -1.37 4.99
CA ALA A 192 17.79 -0.86 5.43
C ALA A 192 18.24 -1.60 6.70
N LEU A 193 19.48 -2.08 6.73
CA LEU A 193 20.03 -2.90 7.81
C LEU A 193 21.36 -2.38 8.30
N ASN A 194 21.61 -2.57 9.60
CA ASN A 194 22.98 -2.53 10.16
C ASN A 194 23.74 -3.79 9.68
N SER A 195 24.83 -3.60 8.96
CA SER A 195 25.62 -4.67 8.35
C SER A 195 27.11 -4.33 8.47
N PRO A 196 27.69 -4.43 9.69
CA PRO A 196 29.05 -3.97 9.94
C PRO A 196 30.07 -4.60 8.98
N ASN A 197 30.81 -3.74 8.28
CA ASN A 197 31.82 -4.13 7.29
C ASN A 197 31.28 -5.14 6.24
N TYR A 198 30.10 -4.86 5.68
CA TYR A 198 29.42 -5.74 4.73
C TYR A 198 30.37 -6.28 3.66
N LYS A 199 30.50 -7.62 3.60
CA LYS A 199 31.38 -8.37 2.68
C LYS A 199 32.78 -7.75 2.54
N SER A 200 33.35 -7.17 3.62
CA SER A 200 34.63 -6.46 3.64
C SER A 200 34.68 -5.21 2.76
N SER A 201 33.55 -4.60 2.46
CA SER A 201 33.46 -3.37 1.66
C SER A 201 33.86 -2.10 2.40
N GLY A 202 33.92 -2.12 3.72
CA GLY A 202 34.08 -0.96 4.58
C GLY A 202 32.78 -0.24 4.92
N PHE A 203 31.64 -0.63 4.34
CA PHE A 203 30.32 -0.06 4.64
C PHE A 203 29.66 -0.80 5.81
N ASN A 204 28.91 -0.04 6.62
CA ASN A 204 28.28 -0.56 7.83
C ASN A 204 26.75 -0.67 7.71
N TYR A 205 26.19 -0.21 6.61
CA TYR A 205 24.76 -0.27 6.32
C TYR A 205 24.56 -0.89 4.96
N THR A 206 23.50 -1.68 4.82
CA THR A 206 23.04 -2.20 3.53
C THR A 206 21.59 -1.83 3.32
N SER A 207 21.21 -1.69 2.07
CA SER A 207 19.83 -1.47 1.64
C SER A 207 19.64 -1.96 0.21
N ALA A 208 18.55 -1.57 -0.44
CA ALA A 208 18.37 -1.85 -1.87
C ALA A 208 17.87 -0.61 -2.62
N ARG A 209 18.29 -0.56 -3.87
CA ARG A 209 17.84 0.37 -4.91
C ARG A 209 17.51 -0.42 -6.16
N ILE A 210 16.29 -0.31 -6.62
CA ILE A 210 15.81 -1.01 -7.82
C ILE A 210 15.28 0.01 -8.83
N THR A 211 15.38 -0.32 -10.11
CA THR A 211 14.99 0.58 -11.19
C THR A 211 14.41 -0.16 -12.38
N THR A 212 13.48 0.49 -13.09
CA THR A 212 12.94 -0.03 -14.36
C THR A 212 13.75 0.47 -15.58
N GLN A 213 14.91 1.08 -15.40
CA GLN A 213 15.75 1.63 -16.46
C GLN A 213 16.04 0.61 -17.57
N GLY A 214 15.75 0.97 -18.82
CA GLY A 214 15.95 0.12 -20.00
C GLY A 214 14.95 -1.05 -20.13
N LYS A 215 13.96 -1.15 -19.22
CA LYS A 215 12.92 -2.19 -19.24
C LYS A 215 11.52 -1.62 -19.33
N TYR A 216 11.21 -0.60 -18.54
CA TYR A 216 9.94 0.12 -18.61
C TYR A 216 10.17 1.62 -18.41
N SER A 217 9.65 2.40 -19.29
CA SER A 217 9.61 3.88 -19.21
C SER A 217 8.37 4.37 -19.97
N PHE A 218 7.91 5.56 -19.63
CA PHE A 218 6.73 6.17 -20.27
C PHE A 218 6.84 7.69 -20.20
N THR A 219 6.05 8.36 -21.06
CA THR A 219 5.87 9.81 -21.04
C THR A 219 4.41 10.10 -20.77
N TYR A 220 4.13 10.91 -19.75
CA TYR A 220 2.81 11.30 -19.29
C TYR A 220 1.97 10.15 -18.75
N GLY A 221 1.00 10.47 -17.96
CA GLY A 221 0.06 9.55 -17.34
C GLY A 221 -0.21 9.91 -15.87
N LYS A 222 -1.12 9.18 -15.28
CA LYS A 222 -1.33 9.18 -13.82
C LYS A 222 -0.55 8.00 -13.23
N VAL A 223 0.22 8.25 -12.19
CA VAL A 223 0.90 7.22 -11.39
C VAL A 223 0.21 7.10 -10.04
N GLU A 224 0.02 5.89 -9.58
CA GLU A 224 -0.43 5.57 -8.22
C GLU A 224 0.53 4.58 -7.57
N ILE A 225 1.06 4.93 -6.41
CA ILE A 225 1.93 4.08 -5.61
C ILE A 225 1.32 3.98 -4.21
N ARG A 226 0.96 2.77 -3.79
CA ARG A 226 0.51 2.54 -2.43
C ARG A 226 1.66 2.00 -1.61
N ALA A 227 2.10 2.76 -0.61
CA ALA A 227 3.28 2.41 0.17
C ALA A 227 3.18 2.83 1.64
N LYS A 228 4.00 2.16 2.45
CA LYS A 228 4.29 2.48 3.84
C LYS A 228 5.80 2.60 4.01
N VAL A 229 6.27 3.66 4.65
CA VAL A 229 7.70 4.00 4.73
C VAL A 229 8.30 3.73 6.12
N PRO A 230 9.60 3.44 6.25
CA PRO A 230 10.25 3.30 7.55
C PRO A 230 10.39 4.65 8.24
N GLY A 231 10.29 4.66 9.59
CA GLY A 231 10.43 5.87 10.42
C GLY A 231 11.70 5.93 11.27
N ASP A 232 12.63 5.01 11.06
CA ASP A 232 13.87 4.94 11.84
C ASP A 232 14.82 6.09 11.51
N LYS A 233 15.52 6.60 12.53
CA LYS A 233 16.52 7.66 12.33
C LYS A 233 17.61 7.21 11.37
N GLY A 234 17.86 8.05 10.38
CA GLY A 234 18.85 7.80 9.35
C GLY A 234 18.29 7.17 8.08
N THR A 235 17.01 6.79 8.05
CA THR A 235 16.38 6.32 6.80
C THR A 235 15.95 7.48 5.90
N TRP A 236 16.03 7.23 4.60
CA TRP A 236 15.55 8.11 3.56
C TRP A 236 14.92 7.27 2.45
N PRO A 237 13.66 6.84 2.62
CA PRO A 237 12.89 6.17 1.58
C PRO A 237 12.52 7.12 0.46
N ALA A 238 12.55 6.63 -0.79
CA ALA A 238 12.16 7.37 -1.97
C ALA A 238 11.46 6.48 -3.01
N LEU A 239 10.39 7.02 -3.59
CA LEU A 239 9.66 6.51 -4.74
C LEU A 239 9.66 7.62 -5.80
N TRP A 240 10.43 7.43 -6.87
CA TRP A 240 10.78 8.50 -7.77
C TRP A 240 11.05 8.04 -9.20
N MET A 241 11.26 8.97 -10.09
CA MET A 241 11.46 8.73 -11.51
C MET A 241 12.58 9.61 -12.06
N LEU A 242 13.30 9.07 -13.03
CA LEU A 242 14.42 9.77 -13.69
C LEU A 242 14.28 9.69 -15.21
N GLY A 243 14.66 10.77 -15.91
CA GLY A 243 14.59 10.82 -17.35
C GLY A 243 15.46 9.75 -18.03
N SER A 244 14.87 8.98 -18.96
CA SER A 244 15.53 7.85 -19.62
C SER A 244 16.74 8.27 -20.46
N ASN A 245 16.85 9.54 -20.80
CA ASN A 245 17.96 10.15 -21.52
C ASN A 245 19.14 10.56 -20.63
N ILE A 246 19.15 10.20 -19.35
CA ILE A 246 20.20 10.57 -18.37
C ILE A 246 21.62 10.24 -18.87
N GLY A 247 21.78 9.11 -19.55
CA GLY A 247 23.08 8.69 -20.07
C GLY A 247 23.67 9.60 -21.16
N SER A 248 22.82 10.40 -21.82
CA SER A 248 23.24 11.30 -22.91
C SER A 248 23.32 12.77 -22.49
N ILE A 249 22.41 13.23 -21.63
CA ILE A 249 22.35 14.66 -21.28
C ILE A 249 22.69 14.96 -19.81
N GLY A 250 22.72 13.92 -18.96
CA GLY A 250 23.12 14.01 -17.55
C GLY A 250 22.08 14.68 -16.66
N TRP A 251 22.27 14.50 -15.36
CA TRP A 251 21.50 15.17 -14.31
C TRP A 251 22.00 16.60 -14.08
N PRO A 252 21.14 17.60 -13.75
CA PRO A 252 19.67 17.50 -13.61
C PRO A 252 18.90 17.69 -14.93
N LYS A 253 19.55 17.88 -16.05
CA LYS A 253 18.92 18.22 -17.35
C LYS A 253 18.01 17.12 -17.88
N CYS A 254 18.22 15.85 -17.49
CA CYS A 254 17.33 14.74 -17.85
C CYS A 254 15.95 14.85 -17.18
N GLY A 255 15.84 15.63 -16.11
CA GLY A 255 14.65 15.73 -15.25
C GLY A 255 14.59 14.61 -14.22
N GLU A 256 14.10 14.95 -13.03
CA GLU A 256 13.79 14.03 -11.92
C GLU A 256 12.45 14.39 -11.31
N ILE A 257 11.64 13.39 -11.02
CA ILE A 257 10.30 13.53 -10.42
C ILE A 257 10.26 12.65 -9.16
N ASP A 258 10.30 13.29 -7.99
CA ASP A 258 10.20 12.60 -6.71
C ASP A 258 8.74 12.59 -6.27
N ILE A 259 8.08 11.43 -6.42
CA ILE A 259 6.67 11.28 -6.09
C ILE A 259 6.49 11.26 -4.58
N MET A 260 7.41 10.62 -3.87
CA MET A 260 7.42 10.52 -2.43
C MET A 260 8.86 10.39 -1.90
N GLU A 261 9.22 11.26 -0.98
CA GLU A 261 10.41 11.15 -0.16
C GLU A 261 10.09 11.45 1.29
N MET A 262 10.79 10.80 2.22
CA MET A 262 10.77 11.14 3.63
C MET A 262 12.16 10.96 4.23
N GLY A 263 12.73 12.02 4.77
CA GLY A 263 14.02 11.96 5.44
C GLY A 263 13.93 12.35 6.91
N THR A 264 14.79 11.77 7.73
CA THR A 264 14.81 12.10 9.18
C THR A 264 15.12 13.57 9.44
N VAL A 265 15.88 14.22 8.56
CA VAL A 265 16.23 15.65 8.65
C VAL A 265 15.00 16.53 8.43
N THR A 266 14.09 16.14 7.56
CA THR A 266 12.86 16.88 7.29
C THR A 266 11.75 16.59 8.32
N GLY A 267 11.94 15.56 9.12
CA GLY A 267 11.05 15.16 10.21
C GLY A 267 10.15 13.99 9.84
N LEU A 268 9.81 13.21 10.86
CA LEU A 268 8.93 12.06 10.74
C LEU A 268 7.55 12.46 10.23
N ASP A 269 6.98 11.63 9.36
CA ASP A 269 5.70 11.84 8.69
C ASP A 269 5.67 13.08 7.75
N ASN A 270 6.78 13.77 7.54
CA ASN A 270 6.84 14.87 6.60
C ASN A 270 7.19 14.35 5.20
N ILE A 271 6.18 14.15 4.39
CA ILE A 271 6.32 13.62 3.02
C ILE A 271 6.59 14.77 2.06
N LEU A 272 7.64 14.62 1.27
CA LEU A 272 8.05 15.56 0.23
C LEU A 272 7.69 15.03 -1.16
N CYS A 273 7.44 15.95 -2.08
CA CYS A 273 7.54 15.74 -3.51
C CYS A 273 8.44 16.80 -4.12
N SER A 274 9.22 16.45 -5.13
CA SER A 274 10.17 17.37 -5.76
C SER A 274 10.22 17.19 -7.28
N LEU A 275 10.68 18.24 -7.94
CA LEU A 275 11.09 18.21 -9.35
C LEU A 275 12.48 18.83 -9.47
N HIS A 276 13.40 18.15 -10.15
CA HIS A 276 14.74 18.62 -10.40
C HIS A 276 15.04 18.69 -11.91
N TRP A 277 15.44 19.87 -12.39
CA TRP A 277 15.81 20.12 -13.80
C TRP A 277 16.75 21.30 -13.98
N GLY A 278 17.21 21.90 -12.86
CA GLY A 278 17.95 23.16 -12.80
C GLY A 278 17.08 24.38 -12.47
N GLY A 279 15.76 24.17 -12.29
CA GLY A 279 14.81 25.12 -11.72
C GLY A 279 14.02 24.47 -10.60
N ASP A 280 14.73 23.84 -9.66
CA ASP A 280 14.25 22.89 -8.68
C ASP A 280 13.12 23.41 -7.77
N VAL A 281 12.11 22.57 -7.52
CA VAL A 281 11.02 22.84 -6.60
C VAL A 281 10.79 21.63 -5.69
N SER A 282 10.46 21.91 -4.42
CA SER A 282 10.08 20.90 -3.43
C SER A 282 8.93 21.41 -2.59
N ASN A 283 7.99 20.53 -2.29
CA ASN A 283 6.87 20.81 -1.40
C ASN A 283 6.66 19.63 -0.45
N SER A 284 6.14 19.91 0.73
CA SER A 284 5.91 18.85 1.71
C SER A 284 4.62 19.03 2.50
N ARG A 285 4.15 17.92 3.04
CA ARG A 285 3.02 17.91 3.98
C ARG A 285 3.23 16.82 5.03
N LYS A 286 2.80 17.11 6.25
CA LYS A 286 2.77 16.11 7.31
C LYS A 286 1.62 15.14 7.07
N VAL A 287 1.94 13.84 6.99
CA VAL A 287 1.02 12.73 6.77
C VAL A 287 1.08 11.81 7.98
N SER A 288 0.09 11.95 8.86
CA SER A 288 0.05 11.17 10.10
C SER A 288 -0.06 9.69 9.80
N GLY A 289 0.84 8.90 10.39
CA GLY A 289 0.82 7.45 10.22
C GLY A 289 1.54 6.93 8.97
N SER A 290 2.30 7.76 8.24
CA SER A 290 3.03 7.31 7.05
C SER A 290 3.98 6.12 7.32
N THR A 291 4.41 5.96 8.57
CA THR A 291 5.29 4.87 9.02
C THR A 291 4.55 3.65 9.57
N THR A 292 3.25 3.75 9.84
CA THR A 292 2.41 2.67 10.40
C THR A 292 1.38 2.15 9.42
N ASP A 293 0.89 3.00 8.53
CA ASP A 293 -0.20 2.73 7.61
C ASP A 293 0.23 2.92 6.16
N PHE A 294 -0.45 2.23 5.25
CA PHE A 294 -0.27 2.48 3.82
C PHE A 294 -1.00 3.75 3.40
N HIS A 295 -0.30 4.58 2.63
CA HIS A 295 -0.83 5.76 1.99
C HIS A 295 -0.72 5.66 0.47
N LEU A 296 -1.57 6.41 -0.24
CA LEU A 296 -1.56 6.50 -1.69
C LEU A 296 -0.79 7.76 -2.12
N TYR A 297 0.36 7.56 -2.73
CA TYR A 297 1.18 8.62 -3.34
C TYR A 297 0.90 8.62 -4.84
N SER A 298 0.46 9.76 -5.38
CA SER A 298 0.04 9.82 -6.78
C SER A 298 0.63 11.02 -7.51
N LEU A 299 0.85 10.82 -8.80
CA LEU A 299 1.32 11.81 -9.75
C LEU A 299 0.31 11.92 -10.89
N ASP A 300 -0.14 13.11 -11.25
CA ASP A 300 -0.80 13.40 -12.52
C ASP A 300 0.16 14.22 -13.38
N TRP A 301 0.76 13.56 -14.36
CA TRP A 301 1.79 14.12 -15.21
C TRP A 301 1.29 14.30 -16.63
N ARG A 302 1.18 15.55 -17.06
CA ARG A 302 0.65 15.96 -18.36
C ARG A 302 1.60 16.93 -19.06
N ALA A 303 1.31 17.22 -20.33
CA ALA A 303 2.09 18.16 -21.11
C ALA A 303 2.06 19.59 -20.57
N ASP A 304 1.04 19.97 -19.85
CA ASP A 304 0.78 21.30 -19.31
C ASP A 304 0.99 21.42 -17.80
N HIS A 305 1.01 20.31 -17.04
CA HIS A 305 1.21 20.31 -15.61
C HIS A 305 1.76 19.00 -15.07
N ILE A 306 2.33 19.05 -13.85
CA ILE A 306 2.72 17.92 -13.02
C ILE A 306 2.14 18.15 -11.63
N ALA A 307 1.22 17.32 -11.19
CA ALA A 307 0.52 17.46 -9.92
C ALA A 307 0.73 16.24 -9.02
N PHE A 308 1.07 16.48 -7.76
CA PHE A 308 1.35 15.48 -6.75
C PHE A 308 0.21 15.40 -5.74
N TYR A 309 -0.16 14.21 -5.35
CA TYR A 309 -1.25 13.95 -4.41
C TYR A 309 -0.82 12.95 -3.34
N ILE A 310 -1.36 13.10 -2.14
CA ILE A 310 -1.30 12.11 -1.07
C ILE A 310 -2.73 11.83 -0.62
N ASP A 311 -3.14 10.56 -0.64
CA ASP A 311 -4.50 10.11 -0.32
C ASP A 311 -5.57 10.91 -1.10
N ASN A 312 -5.34 11.09 -2.41
CA ASN A 312 -6.18 11.87 -3.33
C ASN A 312 -6.30 13.37 -2.98
N GLN A 313 -5.50 13.89 -2.07
CA GLN A 313 -5.45 15.32 -1.76
C GLN A 313 -4.24 15.96 -2.44
N LEU A 314 -4.48 17.02 -3.21
CA LEU A 314 -3.43 17.76 -3.89
C LEU A 314 -2.38 18.26 -2.87
N LEU A 315 -1.12 17.87 -3.10
CA LEU A 315 0.03 18.38 -2.36
C LEU A 315 0.62 19.62 -3.06
N TYR A 316 0.92 19.47 -4.35
CA TYR A 316 1.53 20.52 -5.15
C TYR A 316 1.22 20.31 -6.63
N SER A 317 1.21 21.39 -7.40
CA SER A 317 1.12 21.35 -8.86
C SER A 317 2.08 22.36 -9.48
N GLN A 318 2.89 21.89 -10.44
CA GLN A 318 3.84 22.66 -11.23
C GLN A 318 3.33 22.74 -12.68
N PRO A 319 3.24 23.95 -13.28
CA PRO A 319 3.06 24.06 -14.73
C PRO A 319 4.20 23.36 -15.48
N ASN A 320 3.85 22.62 -16.53
CA ASN A 320 4.81 21.98 -17.43
C ASN A 320 4.73 22.59 -18.82
N ASN A 321 5.79 22.49 -19.60
CA ASN A 321 5.84 22.98 -20.98
C ASN A 321 7.00 22.34 -21.77
N ALA A 322 7.04 22.57 -23.07
CA ALA A 322 8.00 21.97 -23.98
C ALA A 322 9.49 22.34 -23.71
N ASN A 323 9.76 23.37 -22.90
CA ASN A 323 11.14 23.78 -22.55
C ASN A 323 11.65 23.09 -21.27
N MET A 324 10.79 22.34 -20.57
CA MET A 324 11.15 21.51 -19.41
C MET A 324 11.46 20.08 -19.85
N PRO A 325 12.30 19.32 -19.13
CA PRO A 325 12.66 17.96 -19.54
C PRO A 325 11.53 16.95 -19.35
N PHE A 326 10.43 17.34 -18.72
CA PHE A 326 9.31 16.47 -18.36
C PHE A 326 8.37 16.17 -19.54
N ASN A 327 8.93 16.09 -20.75
CA ASN A 327 8.26 15.71 -22.00
C ASN A 327 8.97 14.55 -22.71
N ALA A 328 9.85 13.86 -21.98
CA ALA A 328 10.57 12.67 -22.41
C ALA A 328 10.14 11.45 -21.57
N ASP A 329 10.63 10.27 -21.92
CA ASP A 329 10.37 9.06 -21.13
C ASP A 329 11.10 9.09 -19.80
N PHE A 330 10.41 8.64 -18.74
CA PHE A 330 10.93 8.46 -17.38
C PHE A 330 10.77 7.00 -16.93
N PHE A 331 11.69 6.53 -16.11
CA PHE A 331 11.69 5.22 -15.50
C PHE A 331 11.61 5.33 -13.97
N PHE A 332 11.07 4.31 -13.31
CA PHE A 332 10.94 4.26 -11.85
C PHE A 332 12.23 3.88 -11.15
N ILE A 333 12.40 4.46 -9.96
CA ILE A 333 13.39 4.06 -8.96
C ILE A 333 12.72 3.96 -7.60
N CYS A 334 13.02 2.89 -6.85
CA CYS A 334 12.59 2.70 -5.48
C CYS A 334 13.79 2.35 -4.61
N ASN A 335 14.01 3.07 -3.53
CA ASN A 335 15.11 2.81 -2.61
C ASN A 335 14.80 3.26 -1.18
N VAL A 336 15.59 2.76 -0.25
CA VAL A 336 15.73 3.33 1.09
C VAL A 336 17.20 3.66 1.30
N ALA A 337 17.55 4.94 1.20
CA ALA A 337 18.90 5.39 1.52
C ALA A 337 19.13 5.43 3.04
N VAL A 338 20.37 5.40 3.46
CA VAL A 338 20.78 5.52 4.86
C VAL A 338 21.75 6.70 5.02
N GLY A 339 21.44 7.60 5.92
CA GLY A 339 22.23 8.82 6.10
C GLY A 339 22.04 9.82 4.95
N GLY A 340 23.11 10.45 4.55
CA GLY A 340 23.09 11.42 3.47
C GLY A 340 22.36 12.72 3.80
N ASN A 341 22.05 13.48 2.76
CA ASN A 341 21.51 14.84 2.88
C ASN A 341 20.15 14.88 3.60
N MET A 342 19.30 13.87 3.44
CA MET A 342 17.98 13.82 4.06
C MET A 342 17.86 12.80 5.20
N GLY A 343 18.63 11.71 5.19
CA GLY A 343 18.68 10.76 6.32
C GLY A 343 19.45 11.33 7.53
N GLY A 344 20.45 12.18 7.26
CA GLY A 344 21.29 12.82 8.28
C GLY A 344 22.36 11.89 8.85
N ASN A 345 23.08 12.37 9.85
CA ASN A 345 24.25 11.67 10.40
C ASN A 345 23.97 10.82 11.64
N THR A 346 22.75 10.84 12.16
CA THR A 346 22.35 10.02 13.31
C THR A 346 21.57 8.81 12.83
N ILE A 347 22.25 7.67 12.79
CA ILE A 347 21.67 6.42 12.28
C ILE A 347 21.29 5.51 13.44
N ASN A 348 20.03 5.07 13.49
CA ASN A 348 19.53 4.12 14.47
C ASN A 348 18.47 3.23 13.80
N LEU A 349 18.95 2.23 13.06
CA LEU A 349 18.07 1.29 12.33
C LEU A 349 17.62 0.19 13.30
N SER A 350 16.31 0.01 13.41
CA SER A 350 15.70 -1.15 14.04
C SER A 350 15.76 -2.38 13.10
N ALA A 351 15.36 -3.54 13.60
CA ALA A 351 15.23 -4.75 12.75
C ALA A 351 14.11 -4.64 11.70
N GLY A 352 13.38 -3.52 11.65
CA GLY A 352 12.23 -3.29 10.80
C GLY A 352 12.30 -2.00 9.98
N SER A 353 13.48 -1.50 9.63
CA SER A 353 13.64 -0.30 8.78
C SER A 353 13.25 -0.58 7.31
N THR A 354 11.99 -0.93 7.10
CA THR A 354 11.48 -1.46 5.82
C THR A 354 10.45 -0.52 5.21
N MET A 355 10.64 -0.18 3.95
CA MET A 355 9.61 0.36 3.07
C MET A 355 8.82 -0.79 2.46
N TYR A 356 7.50 -0.70 2.51
CA TYR A 356 6.57 -1.64 1.87
C TYR A 356 5.88 -0.93 0.73
N VAL A 357 5.93 -1.49 -0.48
CA VAL A 357 5.18 -1.02 -1.64
C VAL A 357 4.19 -2.11 -2.05
N ASP A 358 2.90 -1.80 -1.93
CA ASP A 358 1.81 -2.71 -2.25
C ASP A 358 1.64 -2.83 -3.77
N TYR A 359 1.63 -1.68 -4.46
CA TYR A 359 1.60 -1.64 -5.91
C TYR A 359 2.18 -0.35 -6.48
N ILE A 360 2.55 -0.43 -7.77
CA ILE A 360 2.80 0.73 -8.64
C ILE A 360 1.93 0.56 -9.88
N ARG A 361 1.12 1.57 -10.22
CA ARG A 361 0.20 1.57 -11.34
C ARG A 361 0.36 2.81 -12.19
N VAL A 362 0.30 2.65 -13.50
CA VAL A 362 0.36 3.75 -14.49
C VAL A 362 -0.90 3.71 -15.34
N TYR A 363 -1.54 4.86 -15.47
CA TYR A 363 -2.75 5.08 -16.27
C TYR A 363 -2.48 6.16 -17.32
N ASN A 364 -3.09 6.07 -18.52
CA ASN A 364 -2.99 7.08 -19.58
C ASN A 364 -4.03 8.21 -19.46
#